data_0dcf17304a5c166ce312e57eca8d4d33
#
_entry.id   0dcf17304a5c166ce312e57eca8d4d33
#
_cell.length_a   1.000
_cell.length_b   1.000
_cell.length_c   1.000
_cell.angle_alpha   90.00
_cell.angle_beta   90.00
_cell.angle_gamma   90.00
#
_symmetry.space_group_name_H-M   'P 1'
#
loop_
_entity.id
_entity.type
_entity.pdbx_description
1 polymer ?
#
loop_
_entity_poly.entity_id
_entity_poly.type
_entity_poly.pdbx_seq_one_letter_code
_entity_poly.pdbx_strand_id
1 'polypeptide(L)'
;MIDNKKISKFAISIVEELQKNNYQAFLVGGCVRDLLCSIVPKDFDIATNATPNEIRKIFKASRIIGRRFKLVHIFNRSELIEVATFRSGDDHDKEGNLVKDQSGKILRDNIWGTLEQDTFRRDFTINALYYCPTSGKIEDHNSGVKHIRDKKIVSIGDPSKRFSEDPVRSLRAIRFSNKLNFKKWKYEHYGLK
;
A
#
# COMPACT_ATOMS: atom_id res chain seq x y z
N MET A 1 -15.24 -11.97 5.40
CA MET A 1 -14.00 -12.76 5.20
C MET A 1 -13.63 -12.65 3.73
N ILE A 2 -12.35 -12.48 3.39
CA ILE A 2 -11.89 -12.40 2.00
C ILE A 2 -11.93 -13.82 1.39
N ASP A 3 -12.49 -13.94 0.18
CA ASP A 3 -12.51 -15.19 -0.57
C ASP A 3 -11.23 -15.31 -1.42
N ASN A 4 -10.35 -16.23 -1.03
CA ASN A 4 -9.08 -16.48 -1.75
C ASN A 4 -9.28 -16.92 -3.22
N LYS A 5 -10.47 -17.44 -3.59
CA LYS A 5 -10.77 -17.79 -5.00
C LYS A 5 -10.80 -16.58 -5.93
N LYS A 6 -10.95 -15.36 -5.37
CA LYS A 6 -10.93 -14.10 -6.12
C LYS A 6 -9.53 -13.48 -6.22
N ILE A 7 -8.53 -14.12 -5.63
CA ILE A 7 -7.14 -13.64 -5.63
C ILE A 7 -6.39 -14.39 -6.73
N SER A 8 -5.50 -13.67 -7.44
CA SER A 8 -4.59 -14.29 -8.39
C SER A 8 -3.77 -15.40 -7.73
N LYS A 9 -3.78 -16.58 -8.33
CA LYS A 9 -2.95 -17.71 -7.87
C LYS A 9 -1.46 -17.35 -7.91
N PHE A 10 -1.07 -16.52 -8.89
CA PHE A 10 0.30 -16.05 -9.01
C PHE A 10 0.68 -15.09 -7.86
N ALA A 11 -0.22 -14.17 -7.49
CA ALA A 11 0.00 -13.32 -6.33
C ALA A 11 0.11 -14.12 -5.02
N ILE A 12 -0.74 -15.14 -4.82
CA ILE A 12 -0.64 -16.05 -3.67
C ILE A 12 0.71 -16.77 -3.66
N SER A 13 1.15 -17.34 -4.79
CA SER A 13 2.43 -18.08 -4.87
C SER A 13 3.64 -17.19 -4.56
N ILE A 14 3.61 -15.89 -4.92
CA ILE A 14 4.66 -14.94 -4.56
C ILE A 14 4.70 -14.72 -3.05
N VAL A 15 3.53 -14.52 -2.40
CA VAL A 15 3.46 -14.37 -0.95
C VAL A 15 4.01 -15.62 -0.25
N GLU A 16 3.58 -16.81 -0.66
CA GLU A 16 4.04 -18.08 -0.11
C GLU A 16 5.55 -18.26 -0.25
N GLU A 17 6.11 -17.93 -1.42
CA GLU A 17 7.55 -18.08 -1.68
C GLU A 17 8.39 -17.11 -0.85
N LEU A 18 7.94 -15.85 -0.67
CA LEU A 18 8.58 -14.90 0.23
C LEU A 18 8.55 -15.40 1.68
N GLN A 19 7.41 -15.93 2.14
CA GLN A 19 7.26 -16.47 3.49
C GLN A 19 8.13 -17.72 3.73
N LYS A 20 8.28 -18.60 2.75
CA LYS A 20 9.21 -19.75 2.81
C LYS A 20 10.67 -19.30 2.99
N ASN A 21 11.01 -18.13 2.46
CA ASN A 21 12.34 -17.52 2.62
C ASN A 21 12.43 -16.64 3.87
N ASN A 22 11.52 -16.80 4.85
CA ASN A 22 11.47 -16.12 6.14
C ASN A 22 11.19 -14.60 6.04
N TYR A 23 10.57 -14.12 4.97
CA TYR A 23 10.12 -12.74 4.85
C TYR A 23 8.64 -12.62 5.19
N GLN A 24 8.26 -11.49 5.77
CA GLN A 24 6.87 -11.09 5.86
C GLN A 24 6.39 -10.70 4.46
N ALA A 25 5.20 -11.14 4.07
CA ALA A 25 4.61 -10.78 2.78
C ALA A 25 3.10 -10.78 2.86
N PHE A 26 2.48 -9.75 2.27
CA PHE A 26 1.04 -9.49 2.29
C PHE A 26 0.57 -8.92 0.96
N LEU A 27 -0.64 -9.25 0.57
CA LEU A 27 -1.39 -8.42 -0.37
C LEU A 27 -1.73 -7.09 0.29
N VAL A 28 -1.73 -5.97 -0.46
CA VAL A 28 -1.85 -4.64 0.15
C VAL A 28 -2.66 -3.65 -0.70
N GLY A 29 -3.27 -2.70 -0.04
CA GLY A 29 -3.82 -1.52 -0.70
C GLY A 29 -5.11 -1.76 -1.45
N GLY A 30 -5.12 -1.39 -2.75
CA GLY A 30 -6.31 -1.38 -3.58
C GLY A 30 -6.99 -2.74 -3.71
N CYS A 31 -6.23 -3.81 -3.87
CA CYS A 31 -6.77 -5.16 -4.02
C CYS A 31 -7.47 -5.64 -2.74
N VAL A 32 -6.89 -5.40 -1.56
CA VAL A 32 -7.49 -5.79 -0.28
C VAL A 32 -8.79 -5.02 -0.03
N ARG A 33 -8.76 -3.71 -0.27
CA ARG A 33 -9.98 -2.88 -0.20
C ARG A 33 -11.07 -3.39 -1.14
N ASP A 34 -10.74 -3.64 -2.41
CA ASP A 34 -11.70 -4.03 -3.43
C ASP A 34 -12.30 -5.42 -3.08
N LEU A 35 -11.49 -6.37 -2.61
CA LEU A 35 -11.96 -7.68 -2.10
C LEU A 35 -12.94 -7.53 -0.92
N LEU A 36 -12.63 -6.64 0.03
CA LEU A 36 -13.53 -6.36 1.17
C LEU A 36 -14.83 -5.67 0.74
N CYS A 37 -14.80 -4.91 -0.36
CA CYS A 37 -15.99 -4.33 -0.98
C CYS A 37 -16.71 -5.30 -1.94
N SER A 38 -16.31 -6.58 -2.00
CA SER A 38 -16.84 -7.59 -2.94
C SER A 38 -16.61 -7.24 -4.42
N ILE A 39 -15.66 -6.36 -4.71
CA ILE A 39 -15.21 -6.00 -6.06
C ILE A 39 -14.03 -6.91 -6.44
N VAL A 40 -14.03 -7.42 -7.66
CA VAL A 40 -12.88 -8.19 -8.18
C VAL A 40 -11.75 -7.21 -8.50
N PRO A 41 -10.57 -7.34 -7.87
CA PRO A 41 -9.43 -6.48 -8.16
C PRO A 41 -8.94 -6.67 -9.60
N LYS A 42 -8.46 -5.59 -10.22
CA LYS A 42 -7.79 -5.66 -11.52
C LYS A 42 -6.32 -6.05 -11.37
N ASP A 43 -5.68 -5.51 -10.35
CA ASP A 43 -4.25 -5.65 -10.08
C ASP A 43 -4.04 -6.08 -8.63
N PHE A 44 -2.96 -6.81 -8.37
CA PHE A 44 -2.57 -7.24 -7.02
C PHE A 44 -1.19 -6.69 -6.70
N ASP A 45 -1.10 -5.94 -5.59
CA ASP A 45 0.14 -5.41 -5.05
C ASP A 45 0.54 -6.22 -3.81
N ILE A 46 1.83 -6.44 -3.65
CA ILE A 46 2.41 -7.14 -2.50
C ILE A 46 3.36 -6.18 -1.77
N ALA A 47 3.31 -6.23 -0.45
CA ALA A 47 4.27 -5.55 0.42
C ALA A 47 5.00 -6.59 1.29
N THR A 48 6.31 -6.37 1.49
CA THR A 48 7.20 -7.31 2.20
C THR A 48 8.30 -6.55 2.95
N ASN A 49 8.94 -7.21 3.92
CA ASN A 49 10.17 -6.70 4.53
C ASN A 49 11.44 -7.10 3.74
N ALA A 50 11.32 -7.93 2.69
CA ALA A 50 12.44 -8.21 1.81
C ALA A 50 12.83 -6.97 0.99
N THR A 51 14.12 -6.68 0.88
CA THR A 51 14.65 -5.62 0.03
C THR A 51 14.50 -5.98 -1.46
N PRO A 52 14.54 -4.99 -2.39
CA PRO A 52 14.43 -5.27 -3.81
C PRO A 52 15.48 -6.26 -4.35
N ASN A 53 16.69 -6.23 -3.79
CA ASN A 53 17.75 -7.16 -4.18
C ASN A 53 17.49 -8.59 -3.69
N GLU A 54 16.93 -8.75 -2.50
CA GLU A 54 16.53 -10.06 -1.95
C GLU A 54 15.38 -10.65 -2.75
N ILE A 55 14.35 -9.83 -3.08
CA ILE A 55 13.25 -10.26 -3.94
C ILE A 55 13.79 -10.76 -5.29
N ARG A 56 14.73 -10.04 -5.89
CA ARG A 56 15.37 -10.47 -7.16
C ARG A 56 16.18 -11.76 -7.05
N LYS A 57 16.77 -12.04 -5.90
CA LYS A 57 17.47 -13.33 -5.68
C LYS A 57 16.50 -14.50 -5.67
N ILE A 58 15.32 -14.31 -5.07
CA ILE A 58 14.27 -15.33 -4.99
C ILE A 58 13.58 -15.52 -6.35
N PHE A 59 13.20 -14.42 -7.00
CA PHE A 59 12.42 -14.46 -8.25
C PHE A 59 13.29 -14.08 -9.44
N LYS A 60 13.70 -15.06 -10.24
CA LYS A 60 14.55 -14.83 -11.43
C LYS A 60 13.82 -14.03 -12.51
N ALA A 61 12.51 -14.31 -12.71
CA ALA A 61 11.66 -13.57 -13.64
C ALA A 61 11.15 -12.26 -12.99
N SER A 62 12.09 -11.36 -12.66
CA SER A 62 11.77 -10.09 -12.02
C SER A 62 12.69 -8.96 -12.47
N ARG A 63 12.21 -7.71 -12.27
CA ARG A 63 12.98 -6.48 -12.58
C ARG A 63 12.75 -5.45 -11.49
N ILE A 64 13.83 -4.84 -10.99
CA ILE A 64 13.74 -3.66 -10.11
C ILE A 64 13.44 -2.45 -10.98
N ILE A 65 12.40 -1.69 -10.65
CA ILE A 65 12.00 -0.46 -11.32
C ILE A 65 11.88 0.69 -10.34
N GLY A 66 11.83 1.90 -10.89
CA GLY A 66 11.68 3.13 -10.13
C GLY A 66 13.01 3.68 -9.58
N ARG A 67 13.29 4.95 -9.87
CA ARG A 67 14.41 5.69 -9.29
C ARG A 67 14.03 6.32 -7.95
N ARG A 68 12.84 6.91 -7.91
CA ARG A 68 12.30 7.60 -6.74
C ARG A 68 11.84 6.61 -5.67
N PHE A 69 11.09 5.61 -6.11
CA PHE A 69 10.51 4.56 -5.26
C PHE A 69 10.85 3.21 -5.90
N LYS A 70 11.82 2.53 -5.34
CA LYS A 70 12.20 1.20 -5.85
C LYS A 70 11.11 0.20 -5.50
N LEU A 71 10.67 -0.55 -6.49
CA LEU A 71 9.80 -1.72 -6.34
C LEU A 71 10.24 -2.81 -7.33
N VAL A 72 9.73 -4.00 -7.17
CA VAL A 72 10.08 -5.14 -8.01
C VAL A 72 8.84 -5.59 -8.78
N HIS A 73 8.93 -5.61 -10.10
CA HIS A 73 7.98 -6.30 -10.95
C HIS A 73 8.37 -7.77 -11.02
N ILE A 74 7.47 -8.64 -10.61
CA ILE A 74 7.58 -10.09 -10.84
C ILE A 74 6.57 -10.45 -11.89
N PHE A 75 6.98 -11.18 -12.90
CA PHE A 75 6.10 -11.51 -14.03
C PHE A 75 6.17 -13.00 -14.39
N ASN A 76 5.04 -13.50 -14.86
CA ASN A 76 4.93 -14.75 -15.58
C ASN A 76 4.43 -14.45 -17.01
N ARG A 77 4.00 -15.48 -17.77
CA ARG A 77 3.53 -15.32 -19.15
C ARG A 77 2.28 -14.44 -19.30
N SER A 78 1.46 -14.30 -18.28
CA SER A 78 0.13 -13.68 -18.34
C SER A 78 -0.11 -12.56 -17.34
N GLU A 79 0.73 -12.46 -16.30
CA GLU A 79 0.50 -11.54 -15.17
C GLU A 79 1.79 -10.84 -14.74
N LEU A 80 1.63 -9.61 -14.27
CA LEU A 80 2.67 -8.83 -13.62
C LEU A 80 2.17 -8.46 -12.22
N ILE A 81 3.00 -8.73 -11.20
CA ILE A 81 2.71 -8.37 -9.80
C ILE A 81 3.78 -7.38 -9.32
N GLU A 82 3.33 -6.28 -8.73
CA GLU A 82 4.22 -5.31 -8.10
C GLU A 82 4.51 -5.72 -6.65
N VAL A 83 5.78 -5.80 -6.30
CA VAL A 83 6.24 -6.12 -4.95
C VAL A 83 7.06 -4.94 -4.41
N ALA A 84 6.57 -4.33 -3.33
CA ALA A 84 7.21 -3.21 -2.65
C ALA A 84 7.80 -3.65 -1.30
N THR A 85 8.98 -3.15 -0.97
CA THR A 85 9.52 -3.27 0.39
C THR A 85 8.80 -2.30 1.31
N PHE A 86 8.52 -2.71 2.57
CA PHE A 86 7.99 -1.79 3.59
C PHE A 86 8.89 -0.58 3.72
N ARG A 87 8.29 0.60 3.83
CA ARG A 87 9.02 1.87 3.96
C ARG A 87 8.74 2.53 5.30
N SER A 88 9.73 3.18 5.86
CA SER A 88 9.55 4.09 6.98
C SER A 88 9.07 5.47 6.49
N GLY A 89 8.59 6.29 7.42
CA GLY A 89 8.34 7.71 7.18
C GLY A 89 9.61 8.56 7.27
N ASP A 90 9.46 9.84 7.00
CA ASP A 90 10.54 10.85 6.93
C ASP A 90 11.45 10.93 8.17
N ASP A 91 10.92 10.60 9.37
CA ASP A 91 11.61 10.80 10.65
C ASP A 91 12.70 9.75 10.93
N HIS A 92 12.93 8.80 10.04
CA HIS A 92 13.83 7.67 10.24
C HIS A 92 15.01 7.61 9.27
N ASP A 93 15.26 8.69 8.51
CA ASP A 93 16.38 8.74 7.56
C ASP A 93 17.72 9.02 8.25
N LYS A 94 18.37 7.97 8.74
CA LYS A 94 19.72 8.07 9.33
C LYS A 94 20.85 8.06 8.28
N GLU A 95 20.55 7.72 7.03
CA GLU A 95 21.56 7.48 5.97
C GLU A 95 21.43 8.42 4.75
N GLY A 96 20.56 9.45 4.79
CA GLY A 96 20.35 10.36 3.66
C GLY A 96 19.74 9.69 2.42
N ASN A 97 18.99 8.60 2.61
CA ASN A 97 18.28 7.90 1.53
C ASN A 97 17.00 8.61 1.11
N LEU A 98 16.51 9.54 1.94
CA LEU A 98 15.42 10.44 1.64
C LEU A 98 15.98 11.72 1.01
N VAL A 99 15.55 12.02 -0.21
CA VAL A 99 15.92 13.24 -0.90
C VAL A 99 14.66 14.05 -1.13
N LYS A 100 14.67 15.30 -0.64
CA LYS A 100 13.61 16.30 -0.87
C LYS A 100 14.15 17.43 -1.74
N ASP A 101 13.30 18.09 -2.53
CA ASP A 101 13.62 19.36 -3.18
C ASP A 101 13.40 20.54 -2.23
N GLN A 102 13.69 21.76 -2.72
CA GLN A 102 13.54 23.00 -1.95
C GLN A 102 12.09 23.28 -1.50
N SER A 103 11.10 22.68 -2.14
CA SER A 103 9.68 22.78 -1.78
C SER A 103 9.24 21.73 -0.76
N GLY A 104 10.15 20.84 -0.31
CA GLY A 104 9.85 19.72 0.60
C GLY A 104 9.29 18.49 -0.10
N LYS A 105 9.18 18.48 -1.43
CA LYS A 105 8.70 17.34 -2.20
C LYS A 105 9.72 16.22 -2.22
N ILE A 106 9.29 15.02 -1.86
CA ILE A 106 10.14 13.84 -1.83
C ILE A 106 10.59 13.48 -3.25
N LEU A 107 11.90 13.49 -3.50
CA LEU A 107 12.53 13.06 -4.76
C LEU A 107 12.98 11.60 -4.71
N ARG A 108 13.33 11.09 -3.55
CA ARG A 108 13.70 9.68 -3.31
C ARG A 108 13.26 9.28 -1.91
N ASP A 109 12.64 8.11 -1.79
CA ASP A 109 12.24 7.48 -0.55
C ASP A 109 12.49 5.97 -0.68
N ASN A 110 13.68 5.54 -0.28
CA ASN A 110 14.07 4.13 -0.24
C ASN A 110 14.54 3.75 1.16
N ILE A 111 13.93 4.35 2.18
CA ILE A 111 14.15 4.00 3.58
C ILE A 111 13.24 2.84 3.90
N TRP A 112 13.85 1.70 4.21
CA TRP A 112 13.11 0.49 4.54
C TRP A 112 12.61 0.56 5.99
N GLY A 113 11.41 0.08 6.22
CA GLY A 113 10.74 0.15 7.51
C GLY A 113 10.04 -1.13 7.92
N THR A 114 9.27 -1.03 8.99
CA THR A 114 8.37 -2.08 9.46
C THR A 114 7.02 -2.01 8.75
N LEU A 115 6.22 -3.07 8.84
CA LEU A 115 4.82 -3.08 8.37
C LEU A 115 4.03 -1.90 8.97
N GLU A 116 4.19 -1.65 10.26
CA GLU A 116 3.51 -0.58 10.96
C GLU A 116 3.88 0.79 10.38
N GLN A 117 5.17 1.06 10.18
CA GLN A 117 5.65 2.30 9.56
C GLN A 117 5.11 2.48 8.14
N ASP A 118 5.11 1.42 7.31
CA ASP A 118 4.55 1.45 5.96
C ASP A 118 3.05 1.77 5.97
N THR A 119 2.33 1.30 6.99
CA THR A 119 0.91 1.57 7.19
C THR A 119 0.62 3.06 7.40
N PHE A 120 1.39 3.72 8.28
CA PHE A 120 1.14 5.12 8.64
C PHE A 120 1.53 6.14 7.58
N ARG A 121 2.42 5.81 6.64
CA ARG A 121 2.76 6.73 5.53
C ARG A 121 1.75 6.72 4.39
N ARG A 122 0.80 5.77 4.34
CA ARG A 122 -0.22 5.68 3.28
C ARG A 122 -1.21 6.84 3.34
N ASP A 123 -2.02 6.97 2.27
CA ASP A 123 -2.97 8.08 2.12
C ASP A 123 -4.24 7.91 2.96
N PHE A 124 -4.94 6.79 2.76
CA PHE A 124 -6.24 6.54 3.37
C PHE A 124 -6.26 5.19 4.08
N THR A 125 -7.02 5.13 5.18
CA THR A 125 -7.15 3.92 6.01
C THR A 125 -7.62 2.71 5.21
N ILE A 126 -8.53 2.91 4.26
CA ILE A 126 -9.06 1.85 3.39
C ILE A 126 -8.01 1.28 2.40
N ASN A 127 -6.90 1.98 2.19
CA ASN A 127 -5.77 1.55 1.35
C ASN A 127 -4.57 1.09 2.19
N ALA A 128 -4.67 1.09 3.52
CA ALA A 128 -3.63 0.69 4.45
C ALA A 128 -3.96 -0.64 5.14
N LEU A 129 -4.53 -1.54 4.37
CA LEU A 129 -4.90 -2.89 4.79
C LEU A 129 -3.95 -3.89 4.15
N TYR A 130 -3.46 -4.83 4.95
CA TYR A 130 -2.54 -5.88 4.52
C TYR A 130 -3.20 -7.22 4.78
N TYR A 131 -3.31 -8.04 3.76
CA TYR A 131 -3.95 -9.35 3.85
C TYR A 131 -2.94 -10.46 3.60
N CYS A 132 -2.89 -11.42 4.52
CA CYS A 132 -2.09 -12.62 4.41
C CYS A 132 -2.96 -13.77 3.88
N PRO A 133 -2.83 -14.20 2.62
CA PRO A 133 -3.68 -15.25 2.05
C PRO A 133 -3.42 -16.64 2.66
N THR A 134 -2.24 -16.89 3.22
CA THR A 134 -1.88 -18.16 3.87
C THR A 134 -2.53 -18.34 5.23
N SER A 135 -2.69 -17.26 6.01
CA SER A 135 -3.31 -17.29 7.34
C SER A 135 -4.74 -16.77 7.36
N GLY A 136 -5.19 -16.09 6.31
CA GLY A 136 -6.48 -15.42 6.26
C GLY A 136 -6.59 -14.16 7.13
N LYS A 137 -5.47 -13.69 7.71
CA LYS A 137 -5.46 -12.51 8.59
C LYS A 137 -5.35 -11.21 7.82
N ILE A 138 -6.01 -10.17 8.36
CA ILE A 138 -5.87 -8.78 7.91
C ILE A 138 -5.17 -8.01 9.02
N GLU A 139 -4.07 -7.34 8.67
CA GLU A 139 -3.40 -6.37 9.52
C GLU A 139 -4.00 -4.99 9.22
N ASP A 140 -4.67 -4.40 10.23
CA ASP A 140 -5.41 -3.14 10.15
C ASP A 140 -5.07 -2.23 11.33
N HIS A 141 -4.06 -1.40 11.18
CA HIS A 141 -3.58 -0.48 12.21
C HIS A 141 -4.36 0.86 12.25
N ASN A 142 -5.24 1.12 11.26
CA ASN A 142 -5.93 2.39 11.08
C ASN A 142 -7.45 2.27 11.00
N SER A 143 -8.02 1.16 11.46
CA SER A 143 -9.47 0.91 11.39
C SER A 143 -10.05 0.96 9.96
N GLY A 144 -9.26 0.60 8.94
CA GLY A 144 -9.66 0.63 7.54
C GLY A 144 -10.83 -0.29 7.23
N VAL A 145 -10.89 -1.48 7.85
CA VAL A 145 -12.03 -2.42 7.73
C VAL A 145 -13.31 -1.79 8.25
N LYS A 146 -13.25 -1.09 9.39
CA LYS A 146 -14.40 -0.34 9.93
C LYS A 146 -14.83 0.76 8.97
N HIS A 147 -13.88 1.54 8.42
CA HIS A 147 -14.18 2.62 7.51
C HIS A 147 -14.76 2.13 6.17
N ILE A 148 -14.36 0.95 5.69
CA ILE A 148 -15.03 0.30 4.53
C ILE A 148 -16.48 -0.03 4.88
N ARG A 149 -16.75 -0.65 6.04
CA ARG A 149 -18.12 -0.98 6.49
C ARG A 149 -18.98 0.27 6.62
N ASP A 150 -18.42 1.33 7.18
CA ASP A 150 -19.10 2.62 7.38
C ASP A 150 -19.19 3.45 6.08
N LYS A 151 -18.62 2.97 4.97
CA LYS A 151 -18.53 3.65 3.66
C LYS A 151 -17.91 5.04 3.77
N LYS A 152 -16.78 5.16 4.46
CA LYS A 152 -16.05 6.42 4.70
C LYS A 152 -14.67 6.39 4.07
N ILE A 153 -14.25 7.54 3.52
CA ILE A 153 -12.86 7.80 3.13
C ILE A 153 -12.21 8.62 4.26
N VAL A 154 -11.23 8.03 4.95
CA VAL A 154 -10.55 8.67 6.08
C VAL A 154 -9.06 8.73 5.81
N SER A 155 -8.47 9.93 5.93
CA SER A 155 -7.02 10.14 5.82
C SER A 155 -6.30 9.52 7.01
N ILE A 156 -5.09 9.02 6.78
CA ILE A 156 -4.17 8.64 7.85
C ILE A 156 -3.39 9.88 8.26
N GLY A 157 -3.42 10.20 9.55
CA GLY A 157 -2.86 11.44 10.09
C GLY A 157 -3.74 12.67 9.85
N ASP A 158 -3.19 13.85 10.15
CA ASP A 158 -3.90 15.13 9.98
C ASP A 158 -4.13 15.42 8.50
N PRO A 159 -5.39 15.53 8.06
CA PRO A 159 -5.71 15.74 6.65
C PRO A 159 -5.16 17.04 6.09
N SER A 160 -5.18 18.14 6.87
CA SER A 160 -4.69 19.44 6.40
C SER A 160 -3.20 19.37 6.08
N LYS A 161 -2.41 18.77 6.99
CA LYS A 161 -0.98 18.53 6.77
C LYS A 161 -0.77 17.59 5.58
N ARG A 162 -1.46 16.45 5.55
CA ARG A 162 -1.30 15.40 4.52
C ARG A 162 -1.64 15.88 3.11
N PHE A 163 -2.61 16.78 2.96
CA PHE A 163 -2.98 17.32 1.64
C PHE A 163 -2.10 18.49 1.23
N SER A 164 -1.55 19.24 2.18
CA SER A 164 -0.51 20.23 1.88
C SER A 164 0.79 19.57 1.40
N GLU A 165 1.16 18.43 1.99
CA GLU A 165 2.33 17.63 1.56
C GLU A 165 2.18 17.06 0.14
N ASP A 166 0.98 16.62 -0.21
CA ASP A 166 0.67 16.03 -1.51
C ASP A 166 -0.78 16.33 -1.91
N PRO A 167 -1.01 17.42 -2.69
CA PRO A 167 -2.36 17.79 -3.15
C PRO A 167 -3.06 16.72 -3.99
N VAL A 168 -2.32 15.78 -4.60
CA VAL A 168 -2.90 14.68 -5.38
C VAL A 168 -3.76 13.77 -4.50
N ARG A 169 -3.50 13.73 -3.18
CA ARG A 169 -4.34 12.96 -2.24
C ARG A 169 -5.80 13.43 -2.22
N SER A 170 -6.06 14.74 -2.37
CA SER A 170 -7.43 15.26 -2.45
C SER A 170 -8.18 14.75 -3.69
N LEU A 171 -7.51 14.73 -4.85
CA LEU A 171 -8.06 14.14 -6.08
C LEU A 171 -8.29 12.64 -5.94
N ARG A 172 -7.38 11.94 -5.25
CA ARG A 172 -7.54 10.51 -4.94
C ARG A 172 -8.74 10.25 -4.03
N ALA A 173 -8.98 11.12 -3.01
CA ALA A 173 -10.16 11.02 -2.14
C ALA A 173 -11.46 11.11 -2.95
N ILE A 174 -11.56 12.10 -3.84
CA ILE A 174 -12.73 12.28 -4.72
C ILE A 174 -12.91 11.05 -5.63
N ARG A 175 -11.84 10.56 -6.24
CA ARG A 175 -11.87 9.38 -7.10
C ARG A 175 -12.36 8.14 -6.33
N PHE A 176 -11.86 7.89 -5.13
CA PHE A 176 -12.28 6.75 -4.32
C PHE A 176 -13.73 6.87 -3.84
N SER A 177 -14.14 8.07 -3.42
CA SER A 177 -15.53 8.34 -3.03
C SER A 177 -16.50 7.97 -4.17
N ASN A 178 -16.20 8.40 -5.39
CA ASN A 178 -17.02 8.11 -6.56
C ASN A 178 -16.95 6.62 -6.95
N LYS A 179 -15.72 6.04 -7.06
CA LYS A 179 -15.52 4.63 -7.46
C LYS A 179 -16.24 3.65 -6.53
N LEU A 180 -16.19 3.91 -5.22
CA LEU A 180 -16.72 3.01 -4.19
C LEU A 180 -18.14 3.36 -3.76
N ASN A 181 -18.70 4.46 -4.24
CA ASN A 181 -19.94 5.03 -3.76
C ASN A 181 -19.97 5.21 -2.23
N PHE A 182 -18.83 5.68 -1.70
CA PHE A 182 -18.67 5.99 -0.29
C PHE A 182 -19.06 7.44 -0.05
N LYS A 183 -19.57 7.74 1.16
CA LYS A 183 -19.93 9.11 1.53
C LYS A 183 -18.71 10.01 1.35
N LYS A 184 -18.94 11.16 0.69
CA LYS A 184 -17.92 12.19 0.57
C LYS A 184 -17.41 12.49 1.97
N TRP A 185 -16.10 12.56 2.09
CA TRP A 185 -15.44 13.01 3.28
C TRP A 185 -16.00 14.39 3.66
N LYS A 186 -16.65 14.51 4.83
CA LYS A 186 -17.09 15.78 5.36
C LYS A 186 -15.88 16.47 5.98
N TYR A 187 -15.54 17.63 5.46
CA TYR A 187 -14.60 18.60 6.04
C TYR A 187 -15.11 19.18 7.38
N GLU A 188 -15.98 18.49 8.09
CA GLU A 188 -16.69 19.04 9.25
C GLU A 188 -15.80 19.40 10.45
N HIS A 189 -14.49 19.10 10.42
CA HIS A 189 -13.60 19.37 11.56
C HIS A 189 -12.42 20.30 11.28
N TYR A 190 -12.25 20.83 10.07
CA TYR A 190 -11.07 21.64 9.74
C TYR A 190 -11.42 22.89 8.93
N GLY A 191 -12.22 23.81 9.51
CA GLY A 191 -12.25 25.25 9.25
C GLY A 191 -11.95 25.84 7.86
N LEU A 192 -12.04 25.08 6.78
CA LEU A 192 -12.00 25.60 5.43
C LEU A 192 -13.44 25.88 4.98
N LYS A 193 -13.84 27.14 5.12
CA LYS A 193 -15.03 27.72 4.51
C LYS A 193 -14.83 27.89 3.00
#